data_77dbe3f2c7fad4b2d6067074bb809c06
#
_entry.id   77dbe3f2c7fad4b2d6067074bb809c06
#
_cell.length_a   1.000
_cell.length_b   1.000
_cell.length_c   1.000
_cell.angle_alpha   90.00
_cell.angle_beta   90.00
_cell.angle_gamma   90.00
#
_symmetry.space_group_name_H-M   'P 1'
#
loop_
_entity.id
_entity.type
_entity.pdbx_description
1 polymer ?
#
loop_
_entity_poly.entity_id
_entity_poly.type
_entity_poly.pdbx_seq_one_letter_code
_entity_poly.pdbx_strand_id
1 'polypeptide(L)'
;MKKYLIVLTGPTGVGKTEVCLHLADFFKIPVINADSRQIFKEIPIGTAAPTPLQQSKAKHYFVGTHSIDDYYSASVYEEEAMRIIGEIHKTSDIALLSGGSMMYIDAVCNGIDYLPTIDDATRNKMKIRLEEEGLDSLVNEL
;
A
#
# COMPACT_ATOMS: atom_id res chain seq x y z
N MET A 1 11.85 -23.94 5.87
CA MET A 1 10.43 -24.17 5.47
C MET A 1 10.07 -23.16 4.40
N LYS A 2 9.15 -23.51 3.51
CA LYS A 2 8.71 -22.61 2.43
C LYS A 2 7.78 -21.53 2.99
N LYS A 3 8.02 -20.26 2.64
CA LYS A 3 7.20 -19.12 3.05
C LYS A 3 6.20 -18.76 1.94
N TYR A 4 5.00 -18.33 2.32
CA TYR A 4 3.91 -18.03 1.41
C TYR A 4 3.32 -16.65 1.73
N LEU A 5 3.00 -15.91 0.68
CA LEU A 5 2.19 -14.70 0.75
C LEU A 5 0.82 -15.00 0.10
N ILE A 6 -0.24 -14.95 0.90
CA ILE A 6 -1.61 -15.00 0.40
C ILE A 6 -2.00 -13.59 -0.02
N VAL A 7 -2.42 -13.41 -1.27
CA VAL A 7 -2.90 -12.13 -1.80
C VAL A 7 -4.40 -12.22 -2.03
N LEU A 8 -5.17 -11.45 -1.26
CA LEU A 8 -6.63 -11.35 -1.39
C LEU A 8 -6.98 -10.01 -2.04
N THR A 9 -7.37 -10.05 -3.30
CA THR A 9 -7.73 -8.86 -4.09
C THR A 9 -9.13 -8.97 -4.67
N GLY A 10 -9.67 -7.84 -5.10
CA GLY A 10 -11.00 -7.74 -5.73
C GLY A 10 -11.61 -6.35 -5.56
N PRO A 11 -12.74 -6.06 -6.23
CA PRO A 11 -13.41 -4.77 -6.19
C PRO A 11 -13.94 -4.42 -4.80
N THR A 12 -14.19 -3.14 -4.57
CA THR A 12 -14.84 -2.66 -3.34
C THR A 12 -16.25 -3.25 -3.21
N GLY A 13 -16.66 -3.62 -1.99
CA GLY A 13 -18.00 -4.14 -1.71
C GLY A 13 -18.20 -5.64 -1.97
N VAL A 14 -17.20 -6.36 -2.44
CA VAL A 14 -17.32 -7.80 -2.77
C VAL A 14 -17.19 -8.74 -1.55
N GLY A 15 -16.96 -8.18 -0.35
CA GLY A 15 -16.83 -8.97 0.89
C GLY A 15 -15.38 -9.33 1.26
N LYS A 16 -14.36 -8.72 0.65
CA LYS A 16 -12.94 -8.99 0.97
C LYS A 16 -12.64 -8.92 2.46
N THR A 17 -13.18 -7.94 3.16
CA THR A 17 -12.89 -7.71 4.58
C THR A 17 -13.29 -8.91 5.44
N GLU A 18 -14.45 -9.50 5.22
CA GLU A 18 -14.90 -10.66 5.98
C GLU A 18 -14.02 -11.88 5.70
N VAL A 19 -13.74 -12.16 4.42
CA VAL A 19 -12.82 -13.25 4.05
C VAL A 19 -11.44 -13.04 4.65
N CYS A 20 -10.94 -11.80 4.61
CA CYS A 20 -9.65 -11.43 5.18
C CYS A 20 -9.58 -11.71 6.68
N LEU A 21 -10.62 -11.32 7.43
CA LEU A 21 -10.71 -11.56 8.87
C LEU A 21 -10.79 -13.06 9.19
N HIS A 22 -11.52 -13.84 8.41
CA HIS A 22 -11.55 -15.30 8.56
C HIS A 22 -10.19 -15.95 8.34
N LEU A 23 -9.46 -15.53 7.29
CA LEU A 23 -8.10 -16.03 7.03
C LEU A 23 -7.13 -15.61 8.14
N ALA A 24 -7.19 -14.35 8.57
CA ALA A 24 -6.34 -13.84 9.64
C ALA A 24 -6.57 -14.60 10.96
N ASP A 25 -7.84 -14.89 11.30
CA ASP A 25 -8.17 -15.68 12.48
C ASP A 25 -7.74 -17.15 12.33
N PHE A 26 -8.00 -17.76 11.18
CA PHE A 26 -7.65 -19.16 10.93
C PHE A 26 -6.14 -19.41 11.04
N PHE A 27 -5.33 -18.54 10.42
CA PHE A 27 -3.87 -18.66 10.44
C PHE A 27 -3.20 -17.96 11.63
N LYS A 28 -3.95 -17.22 12.45
CA LYS A 28 -3.46 -16.40 13.58
C LYS A 28 -2.38 -15.40 13.16
N ILE A 29 -2.62 -14.73 12.04
CA ILE A 29 -1.68 -13.76 11.43
C ILE A 29 -2.33 -12.38 11.27
N PRO A 30 -1.52 -11.31 11.24
CA PRO A 30 -2.03 -9.98 10.94
C PRO A 30 -2.37 -9.82 9.45
N VAL A 31 -3.14 -8.77 9.17
CA VAL A 31 -3.49 -8.34 7.82
C VAL A 31 -2.56 -7.20 7.40
N ILE A 32 -1.98 -7.31 6.22
CA ILE A 32 -1.25 -6.23 5.56
C ILE A 32 -2.22 -5.62 4.54
N ASN A 33 -2.67 -4.38 4.81
CA ASN A 33 -3.63 -3.72 3.94
C ASN A 33 -2.93 -3.10 2.72
N ALA A 34 -3.42 -3.41 1.52
CA ALA A 34 -2.93 -2.89 0.24
C ALA A 34 -3.98 -1.98 -0.42
N ASP A 35 -4.47 -0.99 0.33
CA ASP A 35 -5.36 0.04 -0.17
C ASP A 35 -4.70 1.42 0.00
N SER A 36 -4.45 2.11 -1.13
CA SER A 36 -3.74 3.39 -1.17
C SER A 36 -4.49 4.56 -0.54
N ARG A 37 -5.73 4.38 -0.14
CA ARG A 37 -6.56 5.41 0.51
C ARG A 37 -6.83 5.12 1.98
N GLN A 38 -7.02 3.84 2.32
CA GLN A 38 -7.29 3.42 3.72
C GLN A 38 -6.09 3.63 4.66
N ILE A 39 -4.90 3.86 4.09
CA ILE A 39 -3.69 4.18 4.85
C ILE A 39 -3.79 5.54 5.57
N PHE A 40 -4.60 6.47 5.05
CA PHE A 40 -4.73 7.82 5.60
C PHE A 40 -5.75 7.88 6.74
N LYS A 41 -5.32 8.46 7.87
CA LYS A 41 -6.12 8.57 9.11
C LYS A 41 -7.28 9.55 9.01
N GLU A 42 -7.21 10.52 8.08
CA GLU A 42 -8.20 11.60 7.95
C GLU A 42 -9.46 11.20 7.17
N ILE A 43 -9.42 10.11 6.38
CA ILE A 43 -10.51 9.73 5.46
C ILE A 43 -11.03 8.28 5.65
N PRO A 44 -11.23 7.79 6.88
CA PRO A 44 -11.59 6.38 7.10
C PRO A 44 -12.97 6.01 6.56
N ILE A 45 -13.94 6.93 6.62
CA ILE A 45 -15.33 6.66 6.18
C ILE A 45 -15.39 6.62 4.65
N GLY A 46 -14.84 7.63 3.99
CA GLY A 46 -14.87 7.74 2.52
C GLY A 46 -14.11 6.63 1.80
N THR A 47 -13.21 5.95 2.48
CA THR A 47 -12.41 4.85 1.93
C THR A 47 -12.93 3.46 2.32
N ALA A 48 -14.01 3.40 3.10
CA ALA A 48 -14.53 2.16 3.70
C ALA A 48 -13.43 1.36 4.42
N ALA A 49 -12.58 2.06 5.19
CA ALA A 49 -11.54 1.44 5.98
C ALA A 49 -12.12 0.47 7.02
N PRO A 50 -11.41 -0.58 7.42
CA PRO A 50 -11.85 -1.48 8.46
C PRO A 50 -12.24 -0.72 9.73
N THR A 51 -13.44 -1.02 10.26
CA THR A 51 -13.96 -0.40 11.48
C THR A 51 -13.11 -0.79 12.70
N PRO A 52 -13.15 -0.02 13.81
CA PRO A 52 -12.48 -0.41 15.06
C PRO A 52 -12.84 -1.83 15.53
N LEU A 53 -14.09 -2.23 15.36
CA LEU A 53 -14.54 -3.60 15.69
C LEU A 53 -13.88 -4.65 14.79
N GLN A 54 -13.71 -4.37 13.49
CA GLN A 54 -13.01 -5.27 12.57
C GLN A 54 -11.51 -5.32 12.88
N GLN A 55 -10.90 -4.19 13.18
CA GLN A 55 -9.49 -4.11 13.58
C GLN A 55 -9.22 -4.78 14.93
N SER A 56 -10.20 -4.87 15.84
CA SER A 56 -10.04 -5.62 17.09
C SER A 56 -10.00 -7.14 16.90
N LYS A 57 -10.52 -7.66 15.78
CA LYS A 57 -10.48 -9.09 15.45
C LYS A 57 -9.14 -9.57 14.91
N ALA A 58 -8.44 -8.69 14.23
CA ALA A 58 -7.09 -8.97 13.71
C ALA A 58 -6.29 -7.68 13.63
N LYS A 59 -4.99 -7.76 13.91
CA LYS A 59 -4.09 -6.60 13.72
C LYS A 59 -4.01 -6.26 12.22
N HIS A 60 -4.21 -4.98 11.89
CA HIS A 60 -4.05 -4.45 10.54
C HIS A 60 -2.84 -3.53 10.47
N TYR A 61 -2.03 -3.71 9.44
CA TYR A 61 -1.00 -2.76 9.04
C TYR A 61 -1.55 -1.88 7.92
N PHE A 62 -1.09 -0.65 7.83
CA PHE A 62 -1.47 0.34 6.79
C PHE A 62 -2.95 0.71 6.76
N VAL A 63 -3.59 0.77 7.92
CA VAL A 63 -4.92 1.34 8.09
C VAL A 63 -4.83 2.53 9.03
N GLY A 64 -5.07 3.75 8.51
CA GLY A 64 -5.01 4.99 9.29
C GLY A 64 -3.64 5.26 9.93
N THR A 65 -2.56 4.91 9.27
CA THR A 65 -1.19 5.01 9.80
C THR A 65 -0.44 6.25 9.33
N HIS A 66 -0.90 6.90 8.26
CA HIS A 66 -0.26 8.06 7.63
C HIS A 66 -1.20 9.26 7.58
N SER A 67 -0.63 10.46 7.47
CA SER A 67 -1.38 11.68 7.17
C SER A 67 -1.53 11.85 5.66
N ILE A 68 -2.63 12.49 5.24
CA ILE A 68 -2.85 12.84 3.84
C ILE A 68 -1.79 13.84 3.33
N ASP A 69 -1.12 14.56 4.23
CA ASP A 69 -0.04 15.48 3.90
C ASP A 69 1.32 14.78 3.73
N ASP A 70 1.43 13.50 4.12
CA ASP A 70 2.65 12.74 3.99
C ASP A 70 2.87 12.35 2.52
N TYR A 71 4.13 12.45 2.06
CA TYR A 71 4.51 11.87 0.78
C TYR A 71 4.57 10.35 0.93
N TYR A 72 3.68 9.64 0.23
CA TYR A 72 3.62 8.19 0.28
C TYR A 72 3.44 7.61 -1.12
N SER A 73 4.41 6.83 -1.55
CA SER A 73 4.44 6.23 -2.90
C SER A 73 4.34 4.71 -2.84
N ALA A 74 4.12 4.08 -3.99
CA ALA A 74 4.11 2.62 -4.10
C ALA A 74 5.47 2.00 -3.73
N SER A 75 6.57 2.70 -3.98
CA SER A 75 7.91 2.26 -3.60
C SER A 75 8.10 2.28 -2.08
N VAL A 76 7.66 3.34 -1.40
CA VAL A 76 7.69 3.40 0.08
C VAL A 76 6.82 2.31 0.67
N TYR A 77 5.63 2.10 0.11
CA TYR A 77 4.73 1.02 0.52
C TYR A 77 5.40 -0.36 0.37
N GLU A 78 6.03 -0.64 -0.76
CA GLU A 78 6.73 -1.89 -1.02
C GLU A 78 7.80 -2.17 0.04
N GLU A 79 8.69 -1.21 0.28
CA GLU A 79 9.77 -1.35 1.27
C GLU A 79 9.22 -1.66 2.67
N GLU A 80 8.20 -0.92 3.11
CA GLU A 80 7.58 -1.13 4.42
C GLU A 80 6.82 -2.46 4.50
N ALA A 81 6.07 -2.82 3.46
CA ALA A 81 5.32 -4.07 3.40
C ALA A 81 6.25 -5.27 3.39
N MET A 82 7.33 -5.25 2.62
CA MET A 82 8.33 -6.32 2.58
C MET A 82 9.02 -6.50 3.94
N ARG A 83 9.31 -5.41 4.65
CA ARG A 83 9.84 -5.48 6.02
C ARG A 83 8.83 -6.16 6.96
N ILE A 84 7.55 -5.79 6.89
CA ILE A 84 6.50 -6.39 7.73
C ILE A 84 6.29 -7.88 7.38
N ILE A 85 6.28 -8.23 6.09
CA ILE A 85 6.22 -9.63 5.64
C ILE A 85 7.39 -10.43 6.23
N GLY A 86 8.60 -9.86 6.18
CA GLY A 86 9.79 -10.48 6.79
C GLY A 86 9.65 -10.72 8.29
N GLU A 87 9.07 -9.77 9.03
CA GLU A 87 8.80 -9.94 10.47
C GLU A 87 7.76 -11.03 10.74
N ILE A 88 6.66 -11.05 9.97
CA ILE A 88 5.63 -12.10 10.08
C ILE A 88 6.24 -13.48 9.80
N HIS A 89 7.11 -13.57 8.82
CA HIS A 89 7.76 -14.82 8.44
C HIS A 89 8.79 -15.35 9.46
N LYS A 90 9.12 -14.60 10.50
CA LYS A 90 9.91 -15.12 11.63
C LYS A 90 9.09 -16.06 12.51
N THR A 91 7.77 -15.88 12.56
CA THR A 91 6.87 -16.63 13.46
C THR A 91 5.81 -17.44 12.72
N SER A 92 5.55 -17.16 11.44
CA SER A 92 4.57 -17.84 10.60
C SER A 92 5.14 -18.16 9.22
N ASP A 93 4.68 -19.24 8.62
CA ASP A 93 5.01 -19.55 7.22
C ASP A 93 4.10 -18.82 6.23
N ILE A 94 3.06 -18.17 6.72
CA ILE A 94 2.05 -17.49 5.91
C ILE A 94 1.99 -16.01 6.31
N ALA A 95 1.95 -15.11 5.32
CA ALA A 95 1.57 -13.71 5.45
C ALA A 95 0.34 -13.43 4.59
N LEU A 96 -0.49 -12.45 4.97
CA LEU A 96 -1.74 -12.10 4.29
C LEU A 96 -1.71 -10.64 3.86
N LEU A 97 -1.76 -10.42 2.55
CA LEU A 97 -1.87 -9.12 1.89
C LEU A 97 -3.28 -8.98 1.33
N SER A 98 -4.01 -7.94 1.68
CA SER A 98 -5.38 -7.73 1.22
C SER A 98 -5.65 -6.29 0.84
N GLY A 99 -6.24 -6.06 -0.33
CA GLY A 99 -6.59 -4.71 -0.76
C GLY A 99 -7.09 -4.61 -2.19
N GLY A 100 -7.35 -3.37 -2.61
CA GLY A 100 -7.85 -3.04 -3.95
C GLY A 100 -6.87 -2.23 -4.80
N SER A 101 -5.72 -1.81 -4.25
CA SER A 101 -4.73 -1.02 -4.99
C SER A 101 -3.76 -1.94 -5.72
N MET A 102 -4.05 -2.20 -7.00
CA MET A 102 -3.25 -3.13 -7.80
C MET A 102 -1.78 -2.71 -7.90
N MET A 103 -1.50 -1.40 -7.96
CA MET A 103 -0.13 -0.89 -7.97
C MET A 103 0.64 -1.27 -6.69
N TYR A 104 0.00 -1.25 -5.53
CA TYR A 104 0.62 -1.66 -4.26
C TYR A 104 0.85 -3.18 -4.22
N ILE A 105 -0.14 -3.96 -4.68
CA ILE A 105 -0.05 -5.41 -4.74
C ILE A 105 1.07 -5.83 -5.70
N ASP A 106 1.10 -5.22 -6.89
CA ASP A 106 2.09 -5.50 -7.92
C ASP A 106 3.51 -5.16 -7.44
N ALA A 107 3.67 -4.01 -6.78
CA ALA A 107 4.92 -3.60 -6.16
C ALA A 107 5.47 -4.65 -5.19
N VAL A 108 4.62 -5.18 -4.30
CA VAL A 108 5.02 -6.21 -3.33
C VAL A 108 5.30 -7.57 -3.99
N CYS A 109 4.51 -7.95 -5.01
CA CYS A 109 4.63 -9.27 -5.64
C CYS A 109 5.78 -9.36 -6.65
N ASN A 110 6.00 -8.29 -7.41
CA ASN A 110 6.94 -8.27 -8.54
C ASN A 110 8.15 -7.35 -8.30
N GLY A 111 8.07 -6.49 -7.28
CA GLY A 111 9.06 -5.45 -7.01
C GLY A 111 8.86 -4.22 -7.91
N ILE A 112 9.50 -3.13 -7.52
CA ILE A 112 9.60 -1.91 -8.31
C ILE A 112 11.07 -1.72 -8.68
N ASP A 113 11.33 -1.36 -9.94
CA ASP A 113 12.68 -1.01 -10.37
C ASP A 113 13.22 0.14 -9.51
N TYR A 114 14.49 0.01 -9.10
CA TYR A 114 15.13 1.05 -8.33
C TYR A 114 15.27 2.31 -9.19
N LEU A 115 14.44 3.29 -8.87
CA LEU A 115 14.56 4.64 -9.42
C LEU A 115 15.14 5.56 -8.34
N PRO A 116 16.13 6.40 -8.67
CA PRO A 116 16.67 7.35 -7.72
C PRO A 116 15.56 8.28 -7.23
N THR A 117 15.55 8.55 -5.93
CA THR A 117 14.61 9.51 -5.34
C THR A 117 14.91 10.90 -5.91
N ILE A 118 13.92 11.49 -6.57
CA ILE A 118 14.01 12.84 -7.09
C ILE A 118 13.74 13.81 -5.95
N ASP A 119 14.67 14.73 -5.67
CA ASP A 119 14.52 15.75 -4.65
C ASP A 119 13.42 16.76 -5.00
N ASP A 120 12.92 17.45 -3.97
CA ASP A 120 11.84 18.43 -4.14
C ASP A 120 12.27 19.62 -5.00
N ALA A 121 13.55 20.00 -4.97
CA ALA A 121 14.08 21.08 -5.79
C ALA A 121 13.99 20.76 -7.27
N THR A 122 14.40 19.54 -7.66
CA THR A 122 14.29 19.05 -9.06
C THR A 122 12.82 18.96 -9.48
N ARG A 123 11.94 18.43 -8.60
CA ARG A 123 10.51 18.33 -8.88
C ARG A 123 9.87 19.71 -9.07
N ASN A 124 10.19 20.68 -8.22
CA ASN A 124 9.69 22.06 -8.34
C ASN A 124 10.22 22.75 -9.60
N LYS A 125 11.49 22.55 -9.95
CA LYS A 125 12.06 23.06 -11.20
C LYS A 125 11.30 22.57 -12.42
N MET A 126 10.93 21.28 -12.45
CA MET A 126 10.16 20.72 -13.58
C MET A 126 8.73 21.26 -13.61
N LYS A 127 8.09 21.54 -12.46
CA LYS A 127 6.78 22.19 -12.42
C LYS A 127 6.84 23.61 -12.98
N ILE A 128 7.84 24.39 -12.57
CA ILE A 128 8.04 25.76 -13.09
C ILE A 128 8.26 25.73 -14.61
N ARG A 129 9.10 24.84 -15.09
CA ARG A 129 9.31 24.66 -16.54
C ARG A 129 8.03 24.30 -17.28
N LEU A 130 7.19 23.42 -16.70
CA LEU A 130 5.90 23.08 -17.30
C LEU A 130 4.97 24.31 -17.42
N GLU A 131 4.97 25.18 -16.40
CA GLU A 131 4.17 26.41 -16.38
C GLU A 131 4.70 27.47 -17.37
N GLU A 132 6.02 27.60 -17.50
CA GLU A 132 6.67 28.63 -18.32
C GLU A 132 6.83 28.22 -19.78
N GLU A 133 7.23 26.97 -20.04
CA GLU A 133 7.59 26.47 -21.38
C GLU A 133 6.46 25.67 -22.05
N GLY A 134 5.50 25.16 -21.24
CA GLY A 134 4.41 24.29 -21.72
C GLY A 134 4.83 22.82 -21.89
N LEU A 135 3.82 21.96 -22.06
CA LEU A 135 4.00 20.51 -22.14
C LEU A 135 4.81 20.11 -23.40
N ASP A 136 4.54 20.76 -24.54
CA ASP A 136 5.17 20.40 -25.82
C ASP A 136 6.69 20.57 -25.78
N SER A 137 7.19 21.61 -25.07
CA SER A 137 8.63 21.81 -24.89
C SER A 137 9.26 20.66 -24.12
N LEU A 138 8.64 20.22 -23.05
CA LEU A 138 9.14 19.13 -22.21
C LEU A 138 9.09 17.76 -22.92
N VAL A 139 8.02 17.51 -23.68
CA VAL A 139 7.87 16.27 -24.44
C VAL A 139 8.90 16.17 -25.57
N ASN A 140 9.25 17.28 -26.22
CA ASN A 140 10.26 17.28 -27.29
C ASN A 140 11.69 17.08 -26.78
N GLU A 141 11.92 17.20 -25.47
CA GLU A 141 13.22 16.93 -24.82
C GLU A 141 13.45 15.43 -24.53
N LEU A 142 12.35 14.64 -24.49
CA LEU A 142 12.39 13.20 -24.23
C LEU A 142 12.70 12.40 -25.48
#